data_0304fac8edc4ff43b3920673066f6bdc
#
_entry.id   0304fac8edc4ff43b3920673066f6bdc
#
_cell.length_a   1.000
_cell.length_b   1.000
_cell.length_c   1.000
_cell.angle_alpha   90.00
_cell.angle_beta   90.00
_cell.angle_gamma   90.00
#
_symmetry.space_group_name_H-M   'P 1'
#
loop_
_entity.id
_entity.type
_entity.pdbx_description
1 polymer ?
#
loop_
_entity_poly.entity_id
_entity_poly.type
_entity_poly.pdbx_seq_one_letter_code
_entity_poly.pdbx_strand_id
1 'polypeptide(L)'
;RVGANVDFEIPDRIKDGYGINEMIIEAAAGDGIDTILTCDNGIAAISQIARAKELGMTVVVTDHHDILVEESQDSCAGKDADGRDGSHGDAEDSCQGTEVLPPADAIVNPKMRGCRYPFPGICGGMVAYKLVQVLFEECGVPMEEWLDMLEIAAIATVGDVMKLQGENRIIVKEGLCRLGHTSNLGLRKLIEKNNLAADSITAYHIGFVIGPCLNASGRLQTAKLALGLLLCEDEAEADRMAQELKELNDQRKDMTQAGIDDAAAMVDELYQDDKVLVVFLPDCHESLAGIVAGRIRE
;
A
#
# COMPACT_ATOMS: atom_id res chain seq x y z
N ARG A 1 17.47 -13.73 2.25
CA ARG A 1 18.04 -14.19 3.54
C ARG A 1 17.73 -15.65 3.84
N VAL A 2 16.60 -16.18 3.40
CA VAL A 2 16.23 -17.60 3.57
C VAL A 2 16.76 -18.52 2.46
N GLY A 3 17.54 -18.00 1.50
CA GLY A 3 18.15 -18.79 0.43
C GLY A 3 17.23 -19.11 -0.75
N ALA A 4 16.03 -18.54 -0.81
CA ALA A 4 15.15 -18.66 -1.96
C ALA A 4 15.69 -17.85 -3.16
N ASN A 5 15.45 -18.35 -4.38
CA ASN A 5 15.64 -17.57 -5.60
C ASN A 5 14.40 -16.72 -5.82
N VAL A 6 14.53 -15.40 -5.75
CA VAL A 6 13.40 -14.46 -5.75
C VAL A 6 13.68 -13.35 -6.75
N ASP A 7 12.68 -13.05 -7.56
CA ASP A 7 12.59 -11.82 -8.33
C ASP A 7 11.35 -11.03 -7.90
N PHE A 8 11.23 -9.78 -8.34
CA PHE A 8 10.10 -8.94 -7.98
C PHE A 8 9.59 -8.12 -9.16
N GLU A 9 8.29 -7.90 -9.18
CA GLU A 9 7.66 -7.00 -10.13
C GLU A 9 6.73 -6.03 -9.36
N ILE A 10 6.78 -4.75 -9.74
CA ILE A 10 5.88 -3.72 -9.24
C ILE A 10 5.15 -3.14 -10.44
N PRO A 11 3.81 -3.29 -10.53
CA PRO A 11 3.02 -2.77 -11.64
C PRO A 11 3.19 -1.26 -11.81
N ASP A 12 3.31 -0.82 -13.05
CA ASP A 12 3.29 0.61 -13.40
C ASP A 12 1.85 1.14 -13.29
N ARG A 13 1.64 2.17 -12.47
CA ARG A 13 0.29 2.69 -12.16
C ARG A 13 -0.47 3.18 -13.40
N ILE A 14 0.24 3.66 -14.40
CA ILE A 14 -0.34 4.23 -15.62
C ILE A 14 -0.58 3.15 -16.66
N LYS A 15 0.42 2.29 -16.88
CA LYS A 15 0.38 1.28 -17.94
C LYS A 15 -0.36 0.02 -17.53
N ASP A 16 -0.12 -0.43 -16.31
CA ASP A 16 -0.56 -1.72 -15.80
C ASP A 16 -1.80 -1.62 -14.90
N GLY A 17 -2.09 -0.43 -14.39
CA GLY A 17 -3.13 -0.21 -13.39
C GLY A 17 -2.68 -0.59 -11.98
N TYR A 18 -3.64 -0.83 -11.10
CA TYR A 18 -3.38 -1.24 -9.72
C TYR A 18 -3.43 -2.76 -9.57
N GLY A 19 -2.44 -3.30 -8.86
CA GLY A 19 -2.37 -4.71 -8.50
C GLY A 19 -1.78 -5.60 -9.61
N ILE A 20 -1.87 -6.90 -9.40
CA ILE A 20 -1.37 -7.90 -10.33
C ILE A 20 -2.25 -7.95 -11.60
N ASN A 21 -1.62 -8.07 -12.77
CA ASN A 21 -2.30 -8.21 -14.05
C ASN A 21 -1.84 -9.47 -14.82
N GLU A 22 -2.57 -9.84 -15.85
CA GLU A 22 -2.29 -11.05 -16.63
C GLU A 22 -0.96 -11.00 -17.38
N MET A 23 -0.53 -9.83 -17.86
CA MET A 23 0.74 -9.69 -18.58
C MET A 23 1.93 -9.99 -17.66
N ILE A 24 1.89 -9.52 -16.41
CA ILE A 24 2.92 -9.82 -15.40
C ILE A 24 2.96 -11.33 -15.11
N ILE A 25 1.79 -11.95 -14.98
CA ILE A 25 1.67 -13.40 -14.73
C ILE A 25 2.23 -14.21 -15.90
N GLU A 26 1.88 -13.85 -17.13
CA GLU A 26 2.36 -14.55 -18.32
C GLU A 26 3.86 -14.37 -18.53
N ALA A 27 4.39 -13.18 -18.27
CA ALA A 27 5.83 -12.94 -18.30
C ALA A 27 6.56 -13.78 -17.25
N ALA A 28 6.08 -13.79 -16.00
CA ALA A 28 6.64 -14.61 -14.93
C ALA A 28 6.63 -16.11 -15.27
N ALA A 29 5.53 -16.62 -15.81
CA ALA A 29 5.46 -18.01 -16.28
C ALA A 29 6.45 -18.31 -17.42
N GLY A 30 6.61 -17.35 -18.36
CA GLY A 30 7.58 -17.43 -19.45
C GLY A 30 9.03 -17.46 -18.98
N ASP A 31 9.34 -16.77 -17.89
CA ASP A 31 10.65 -16.74 -17.23
C ASP A 31 10.88 -17.96 -16.31
N GLY A 32 9.91 -18.86 -16.22
CA GLY A 32 10.02 -20.09 -15.43
C GLY A 32 9.79 -19.89 -13.94
N ILE A 33 9.14 -18.81 -13.54
CA ILE A 33 8.70 -18.59 -12.15
C ILE A 33 7.57 -19.57 -11.84
N ASP A 34 7.69 -20.33 -10.77
CA ASP A 34 6.72 -21.33 -10.35
C ASP A 34 5.78 -20.85 -9.23
N THR A 35 6.15 -19.79 -8.53
CA THR A 35 5.41 -19.32 -7.36
C THR A 35 5.26 -17.81 -7.38
N ILE A 36 4.04 -17.33 -7.20
CA ILE A 36 3.72 -15.91 -7.01
C ILE A 36 3.35 -15.67 -5.55
N LEU A 37 4.02 -14.71 -4.93
CA LEU A 37 3.66 -14.15 -3.63
C LEU A 37 3.25 -12.68 -3.82
N THR A 38 1.99 -12.36 -3.57
CA THR A 38 1.57 -10.95 -3.60
C THR A 38 1.82 -10.26 -2.27
N CYS A 39 2.04 -8.96 -2.30
CA CYS A 39 2.17 -8.12 -1.12
C CYS A 39 1.30 -6.88 -1.28
N ASP A 40 0.35 -6.68 -0.36
CA ASP A 40 -0.57 -5.53 -0.36
C ASP A 40 -1.48 -5.45 -1.61
N ASN A 41 -1.74 -6.59 -2.20
CA ASN A 41 -2.67 -6.74 -3.32
C ASN A 41 -3.06 -8.21 -3.51
N GLY A 42 -4.02 -8.45 -4.40
CA GLY A 42 -4.38 -9.79 -4.84
C GLY A 42 -5.74 -10.29 -4.37
N ILE A 43 -6.29 -9.77 -3.27
CA ILE A 43 -7.58 -10.27 -2.74
C ILE A 43 -8.74 -10.07 -3.73
N ALA A 44 -8.70 -9.02 -4.54
CA ALA A 44 -9.69 -8.73 -5.57
C ALA A 44 -9.30 -9.25 -6.97
N ALA A 45 -8.11 -9.82 -7.15
CA ALA A 45 -7.55 -10.23 -8.43
C ALA A 45 -7.97 -11.66 -8.83
N ILE A 46 -9.28 -11.91 -8.85
CA ILE A 46 -9.86 -13.27 -9.00
C ILE A 46 -9.48 -13.89 -10.34
N SER A 47 -9.72 -13.17 -11.45
CA SER A 47 -9.42 -13.66 -12.81
C SER A 47 -7.92 -13.80 -13.05
N GLN A 48 -7.12 -12.85 -12.55
CA GLN A 48 -5.67 -12.87 -12.70
C GLN A 48 -5.05 -14.08 -11.97
N ILE A 49 -5.50 -14.33 -10.74
CA ILE A 49 -5.01 -15.50 -9.98
C ILE A 49 -5.51 -16.81 -10.59
N ALA A 50 -6.74 -16.84 -11.12
CA ALA A 50 -7.22 -18.00 -11.88
C ALA A 50 -6.31 -18.28 -13.09
N ARG A 51 -5.89 -17.21 -13.80
CA ARG A 51 -4.94 -17.35 -14.91
C ARG A 51 -3.59 -17.91 -14.48
N ALA A 52 -3.04 -17.46 -13.35
CA ALA A 52 -1.80 -18.02 -12.79
C ALA A 52 -1.97 -19.52 -12.47
N LYS A 53 -3.12 -19.92 -11.92
CA LYS A 53 -3.42 -21.33 -11.64
C LYS A 53 -3.54 -22.16 -12.91
N GLU A 54 -4.12 -21.62 -13.99
CA GLU A 54 -4.16 -22.31 -15.31
C GLU A 54 -2.76 -22.54 -15.87
N LEU A 55 -1.82 -21.64 -15.61
CA LEU A 55 -0.41 -21.78 -15.99
C LEU A 55 0.38 -22.72 -15.06
N GLY A 56 -0.26 -23.32 -14.07
CA GLY A 56 0.33 -24.28 -13.14
C GLY A 56 1.15 -23.66 -12.02
N MET A 57 1.03 -22.34 -11.79
CA MET A 57 1.77 -21.65 -10.75
C MET A 57 1.16 -21.86 -9.36
N THR A 58 1.98 -21.82 -8.34
CA THR A 58 1.55 -21.70 -6.94
C THR A 58 1.31 -20.21 -6.64
N VAL A 59 0.20 -19.86 -6.00
CA VAL A 59 -0.12 -18.47 -5.67
C VAL A 59 -0.43 -18.32 -4.19
N VAL A 60 0.32 -17.44 -3.54
CA VAL A 60 0.09 -17.03 -2.15
C VAL A 60 -0.28 -15.54 -2.14
N VAL A 61 -1.45 -15.22 -1.62
CA VAL A 61 -1.93 -13.84 -1.49
C VAL A 61 -1.68 -13.34 -0.08
N THR A 62 -0.95 -12.22 0.06
CA THR A 62 -0.88 -11.45 1.31
C THR A 62 -1.45 -10.07 1.08
N ASP A 63 -2.55 -9.76 1.75
CA ASP A 63 -3.32 -8.53 1.52
C ASP A 63 -4.02 -8.09 2.80
N HIS A 64 -4.54 -6.87 2.83
CA HIS A 64 -5.32 -6.32 3.94
C HIS A 64 -6.56 -5.54 3.46
N HIS A 65 -6.76 -5.47 2.16
CA HIS A 65 -7.92 -4.80 1.56
C HIS A 65 -9.22 -5.55 1.89
N ASP A 66 -10.34 -4.83 1.74
CA ASP A 66 -11.66 -5.39 2.01
C ASP A 66 -12.00 -6.49 0.99
N ILE A 67 -12.71 -7.51 1.46
CA ILE A 67 -13.08 -8.66 0.67
C ILE A 67 -14.45 -8.41 0.06
N LEU A 68 -14.59 -8.71 -1.23
CA LEU A 68 -15.88 -8.64 -1.90
C LEU A 68 -16.85 -9.65 -1.29
N VAL A 69 -18.09 -9.22 -1.07
CA VAL A 69 -19.16 -10.07 -0.55
C VAL A 69 -20.31 -10.07 -1.56
N GLU A 70 -20.67 -11.24 -2.05
CA GLU A 70 -21.89 -11.41 -2.85
C GLU A 70 -23.08 -11.60 -1.93
N GLU A 71 -24.10 -10.73 -2.06
CA GLU A 71 -25.35 -10.87 -1.34
C GLU A 71 -26.12 -12.10 -1.85
N SER A 72 -26.55 -12.98 -0.96
CA SER A 72 -27.43 -14.08 -1.32
C SER A 72 -28.78 -13.52 -1.76
N GLN A 73 -29.23 -13.84 -2.98
CA GLN A 73 -30.52 -13.37 -3.53
C GLN A 73 -31.76 -13.79 -2.73
N ASP A 74 -31.60 -14.66 -1.73
CA ASP A 74 -32.72 -15.17 -0.93
C ASP A 74 -33.18 -14.26 0.23
N SER A 75 -32.55 -13.11 0.48
CA SER A 75 -32.90 -12.25 1.63
C SER A 75 -33.90 -11.13 1.32
N CYS A 76 -34.43 -11.03 0.09
CA CYS A 76 -35.38 -9.99 -0.31
C CYS A 76 -36.88 -10.37 -0.20
N ALA A 77 -37.19 -11.55 0.33
CA ALA A 77 -38.59 -11.94 0.56
C ALA A 77 -38.95 -11.73 2.04
N GLY A 78 -39.44 -10.55 2.36
CA GLY A 78 -40.10 -10.31 3.66
C GLY A 78 -39.66 -9.04 4.37
N LYS A 79 -39.99 -7.87 3.87
CA LYS A 79 -40.17 -6.70 4.69
C LYS A 79 -41.61 -6.21 4.51
N ASP A 80 -42.49 -6.64 5.43
CA ASP A 80 -43.78 -6.03 5.63
C ASP A 80 -43.58 -4.60 6.13
N ALA A 81 -44.36 -3.70 5.52
CA ALA A 81 -44.44 -2.31 5.89
C ALA A 81 -45.12 -2.17 7.26
N ASP A 82 -44.37 -1.98 8.32
CA ASP A 82 -44.92 -1.31 9.50
C ASP A 82 -43.81 -0.56 10.25
N GLY A 83 -43.86 0.75 10.22
CA GLY A 83 -42.91 1.65 10.85
C GLY A 83 -43.11 1.69 12.36
N ARG A 84 -42.07 1.39 13.12
CA ARG A 84 -41.88 1.93 14.50
C ARG A 84 -40.39 2.10 14.80
N ASP A 85 -40.10 3.33 15.15
CA ASP A 85 -38.87 3.90 15.70
C ASP A 85 -38.45 3.22 17.03
N GLY A 86 -37.17 3.01 17.25
CA GLY A 86 -36.66 2.68 18.58
C GLY A 86 -35.31 2.01 18.66
N SER A 87 -34.33 2.75 19.14
CA SER A 87 -33.08 2.36 19.81
C SER A 87 -31.84 2.10 18.98
N HIS A 88 -30.87 3.00 19.17
CA HIS A 88 -29.45 2.80 18.92
C HIS A 88 -28.95 1.56 19.71
N GLY A 89 -28.63 0.52 18.98
CA GLY A 89 -27.86 -0.62 19.42
C GLY A 89 -26.84 -0.90 18.32
N ASP A 90 -25.59 -1.09 18.71
CA ASP A 90 -24.48 -1.47 17.83
C ASP A 90 -24.91 -2.70 17.01
N ALA A 91 -25.43 -2.46 15.79
CA ALA A 91 -25.75 -3.52 14.86
C ALA A 91 -24.42 -3.93 14.22
N GLU A 92 -23.81 -4.99 14.77
CA GLU A 92 -22.87 -5.80 14.00
C GLU A 92 -23.60 -6.23 12.73
N ASP A 93 -23.08 -5.73 11.61
CA ASP A 93 -23.62 -5.89 10.27
C ASP A 93 -23.61 -7.37 9.88
N SER A 94 -24.74 -8.05 10.11
CA SER A 94 -24.95 -9.44 9.69
C SER A 94 -25.31 -9.46 8.19
N CYS A 95 -24.47 -8.94 7.31
CA CYS A 95 -24.55 -9.21 5.89
C CYS A 95 -24.29 -10.70 5.66
N GLN A 96 -25.35 -11.45 5.37
CA GLN A 96 -25.32 -12.89 5.05
C GLN A 96 -24.87 -13.11 3.58
N GLY A 97 -23.79 -12.46 3.15
CA GLY A 97 -23.20 -12.69 1.84
C GLY A 97 -22.02 -13.68 1.90
N THR A 98 -21.66 -14.27 0.79
CA THR A 98 -20.48 -15.16 0.66
C THR A 98 -19.28 -14.33 0.26
N GLU A 99 -18.14 -14.51 0.94
CA GLU A 99 -16.87 -13.90 0.53
C GLU A 99 -16.43 -14.44 -0.81
N VAL A 100 -16.08 -13.54 -1.73
CA VAL A 100 -15.55 -13.88 -3.05
C VAL A 100 -14.03 -13.79 -2.97
N LEU A 101 -13.39 -14.95 -2.95
CA LEU A 101 -11.95 -15.08 -2.80
C LEU A 101 -11.28 -15.54 -4.10
N PRO A 102 -10.06 -15.07 -4.41
CA PRO A 102 -9.31 -15.57 -5.54
C PRO A 102 -8.91 -17.04 -5.33
N PRO A 103 -8.77 -17.84 -6.41
CA PRO A 103 -8.43 -19.26 -6.30
C PRO A 103 -6.94 -19.50 -6.02
N ALA A 104 -6.39 -18.82 -5.03
CA ALA A 104 -5.00 -18.96 -4.58
C ALA A 104 -4.80 -20.23 -3.74
N ASP A 105 -3.57 -20.72 -3.66
CA ASP A 105 -3.21 -21.86 -2.80
C ASP A 105 -3.26 -21.50 -1.32
N ALA A 106 -2.94 -20.23 -1.00
CA ALA A 106 -3.08 -19.68 0.35
C ALA A 106 -3.43 -18.19 0.29
N ILE A 107 -4.24 -17.75 1.25
CA ILE A 107 -4.61 -16.33 1.40
C ILE A 107 -4.36 -15.92 2.85
N VAL A 108 -3.59 -14.87 3.04
CA VAL A 108 -3.34 -14.24 4.33
C VAL A 108 -3.92 -12.83 4.28
N ASN A 109 -5.12 -12.69 4.86
CA ASN A 109 -5.77 -11.39 5.00
C ASN A 109 -6.47 -11.33 6.37
N PRO A 110 -6.15 -10.37 7.24
CA PRO A 110 -6.69 -10.29 8.60
C PRO A 110 -8.20 -9.99 8.65
N LYS A 111 -8.79 -9.57 7.52
CA LYS A 111 -10.23 -9.26 7.41
C LYS A 111 -11.08 -10.44 6.93
N MET A 112 -10.47 -11.59 6.61
CA MET A 112 -11.23 -12.79 6.21
C MET A 112 -12.14 -13.27 7.35
N ARG A 113 -13.34 -13.74 7.00
CA ARG A 113 -14.24 -14.38 7.95
C ARG A 113 -13.55 -15.59 8.61
N GLY A 114 -13.67 -15.69 9.90
CA GLY A 114 -13.02 -16.74 10.69
C GLY A 114 -11.52 -16.53 10.94
N CYS A 115 -10.92 -15.44 10.48
CA CYS A 115 -9.56 -15.07 10.87
C CYS A 115 -9.51 -14.83 12.39
N ARG A 116 -8.51 -15.43 13.05
CA ARG A 116 -8.32 -15.31 14.50
C ARG A 116 -7.27 -14.29 14.89
N TYR A 117 -6.76 -13.54 13.92
CA TYR A 117 -5.79 -12.50 14.21
C TYR A 117 -6.45 -11.40 15.05
N PRO A 118 -5.91 -11.04 16.22
CA PRO A 118 -6.63 -10.22 17.19
C PRO A 118 -6.75 -8.74 16.80
N PHE A 119 -6.02 -8.30 15.78
CA PHE A 119 -5.98 -6.90 15.35
C PHE A 119 -6.03 -6.78 13.81
N PRO A 120 -7.23 -6.82 13.20
CA PRO A 120 -7.39 -6.84 11.74
C PRO A 120 -7.01 -5.51 11.06
N GLY A 121 -6.83 -4.42 11.82
CA GLY A 121 -6.52 -3.08 11.30
C GLY A 121 -5.05 -2.85 10.97
N ILE A 122 -4.34 -3.86 10.43
CA ILE A 122 -2.94 -3.74 9.95
C ILE A 122 -2.90 -3.51 8.44
N CYS A 123 -1.85 -2.85 7.94
CA CYS A 123 -1.62 -2.64 6.50
C CYS A 123 -0.98 -3.88 5.83
N GLY A 124 -0.97 -3.90 4.50
CA GLY A 124 -0.34 -4.99 3.72
C GLY A 124 1.14 -5.17 4.02
N GLY A 125 1.88 -4.08 4.24
CA GLY A 125 3.28 -4.14 4.68
C GLY A 125 3.46 -4.82 6.03
N MET A 126 2.47 -4.68 6.95
CA MET A 126 2.46 -5.41 8.23
C MET A 126 2.12 -6.88 8.05
N VAL A 127 1.21 -7.23 7.15
CA VAL A 127 0.93 -8.65 6.81
C VAL A 127 2.21 -9.31 6.29
N ALA A 128 2.90 -8.65 5.36
CA ALA A 128 4.20 -9.12 4.85
C ALA A 128 5.25 -9.26 5.95
N TYR A 129 5.34 -8.28 6.86
CA TYR A 129 6.26 -8.35 8.00
C TYR A 129 5.98 -9.57 8.91
N LYS A 130 4.71 -9.87 9.17
CA LYS A 130 4.32 -11.07 9.94
C LYS A 130 4.66 -12.36 9.21
N LEU A 131 4.47 -12.41 7.90
CA LEU A 131 4.90 -13.54 7.09
C LEU A 131 6.42 -13.74 7.18
N VAL A 132 7.20 -12.65 7.06
CA VAL A 132 8.67 -12.68 7.19
C VAL A 132 9.07 -13.20 8.56
N GLN A 133 8.41 -12.76 9.63
CA GLN A 133 8.68 -13.23 10.99
C GLN A 133 8.55 -14.76 11.09
N VAL A 134 7.41 -15.30 10.65
CA VAL A 134 7.18 -16.76 10.69
C VAL A 134 8.16 -17.50 9.79
N LEU A 135 8.40 -16.99 8.58
CA LEU A 135 9.32 -17.61 7.62
C LEU A 135 10.76 -17.68 8.18
N PHE A 136 11.20 -16.62 8.85
CA PHE A 136 12.54 -16.58 9.44
C PHE A 136 12.65 -17.53 10.63
N GLU A 137 11.61 -17.60 11.48
CA GLU A 137 11.55 -18.57 12.58
C GLU A 137 11.64 -20.01 12.06
N GLU A 138 10.87 -20.37 11.03
CA GLU A 138 10.88 -21.71 10.41
C GLU A 138 12.20 -22.03 9.70
N CYS A 139 12.89 -21.03 9.14
CA CYS A 139 14.19 -21.20 8.50
C CYS A 139 15.38 -21.07 9.47
N GLY A 140 15.15 -20.84 10.77
CA GLY A 140 16.18 -20.69 11.77
C GLY A 140 17.02 -19.41 11.61
N VAL A 141 16.47 -18.37 10.97
CA VAL A 141 17.09 -17.05 10.87
C VAL A 141 16.97 -16.32 12.21
N PRO A 142 18.04 -15.67 12.73
CA PRO A 142 17.98 -14.98 14.01
C PRO A 142 16.92 -13.87 14.07
N MET A 143 16.34 -13.69 15.26
CA MET A 143 15.27 -12.70 15.51
C MET A 143 15.69 -11.27 15.15
N GLU A 144 16.93 -10.94 15.36
CA GLU A 144 17.51 -9.63 15.06
C GLU A 144 17.32 -9.24 13.59
N GLU A 145 17.37 -10.22 12.69
CA GLU A 145 17.27 -9.99 11.25
C GLU A 145 15.87 -9.54 10.81
N TRP A 146 14.80 -10.06 11.43
CA TRP A 146 13.47 -9.56 11.10
C TRP A 146 13.09 -8.32 11.93
N LEU A 147 13.70 -8.14 13.11
CA LEU A 147 13.54 -6.89 13.87
C LEU A 147 14.14 -5.68 13.15
N ASP A 148 15.18 -5.86 12.35
CA ASP A 148 15.74 -4.80 11.51
C ASP A 148 14.77 -4.29 10.44
N MET A 149 13.76 -5.09 10.07
CA MET A 149 12.72 -4.69 9.12
C MET A 149 11.55 -3.93 9.78
N LEU A 150 11.56 -3.77 11.11
CA LEU A 150 10.47 -3.14 11.85
C LEU A 150 10.27 -1.67 11.47
N GLU A 151 11.35 -0.96 11.15
CA GLU A 151 11.29 0.41 10.66
C GLU A 151 10.56 0.53 9.31
N ILE A 152 10.73 -0.46 8.42
CA ILE A 152 10.03 -0.52 7.13
C ILE A 152 8.53 -0.78 7.37
N ALA A 153 8.19 -1.69 8.29
CA ALA A 153 6.81 -1.95 8.71
C ALA A 153 6.14 -0.71 9.32
N ALA A 154 6.90 0.09 10.08
CA ALA A 154 6.42 1.36 10.61
C ALA A 154 6.18 2.41 9.51
N ILE A 155 7.08 2.50 8.53
CA ILE A 155 6.92 3.36 7.36
C ILE A 155 5.66 2.97 6.59
N ALA A 156 5.46 1.67 6.33
CA ALA A 156 4.28 1.17 5.64
C ALA A 156 2.99 1.50 6.41
N THR A 157 2.98 1.26 7.74
CA THR A 157 1.82 1.52 8.60
C THR A 157 1.39 2.99 8.60
N VAL A 158 2.35 3.93 8.65
CA VAL A 158 2.06 5.37 8.60
C VAL A 158 1.73 5.80 7.18
N GLY A 159 2.43 5.26 6.17
CA GLY A 159 2.24 5.60 4.76
C GLY A 159 0.86 5.20 4.25
N ASP A 160 0.32 4.10 4.74
CA ASP A 160 -1.03 3.60 4.46
C ASP A 160 -2.12 4.21 5.37
N VAL A 161 -1.77 5.24 6.13
CA VAL A 161 -2.68 6.01 6.99
C VAL A 161 -3.47 5.15 7.99
N MET A 162 -2.87 4.07 8.46
CA MET A 162 -3.51 3.17 9.41
C MET A 162 -3.74 3.85 10.77
N LYS A 163 -4.82 3.48 11.46
CA LYS A 163 -5.09 3.97 12.81
C LYS A 163 -3.98 3.53 13.77
N LEU A 164 -3.28 4.50 14.39
CA LEU A 164 -2.17 4.24 15.32
C LEU A 164 -2.69 3.82 16.71
N GLN A 165 -3.39 2.69 16.75
CA GLN A 165 -3.94 2.04 17.93
C GLN A 165 -3.40 0.62 18.04
N GLY A 166 -3.56 -0.01 19.18
CA GLY A 166 -3.19 -1.41 19.39
C GLY A 166 -1.77 -1.72 18.88
N GLU A 167 -1.65 -2.73 18.06
CA GLU A 167 -0.38 -3.19 17.51
C GLU A 167 0.29 -2.14 16.60
N ASN A 168 -0.47 -1.43 15.77
CA ASN A 168 0.08 -0.38 14.90
C ASN A 168 0.83 0.69 15.71
N ARG A 169 0.31 1.06 16.88
CA ARG A 169 0.98 2.03 17.76
C ARG A 169 2.32 1.49 18.27
N ILE A 170 2.37 0.21 18.62
CA ILE A 170 3.60 -0.43 19.11
C ILE A 170 4.64 -0.47 17.99
N ILE A 171 4.24 -0.95 16.81
CA ILE A 171 5.12 -1.06 15.64
C ILE A 171 5.67 0.30 15.22
N VAL A 172 4.82 1.32 15.14
CA VAL A 172 5.27 2.66 14.75
C VAL A 172 6.19 3.26 15.81
N LYS A 173 5.89 3.09 17.08
CA LYS A 173 6.75 3.58 18.17
C LYS A 173 8.15 2.95 18.12
N GLU A 174 8.21 1.63 18.05
CA GLU A 174 9.48 0.90 18.02
C GLU A 174 10.24 1.11 16.71
N GLY A 175 9.53 1.17 15.57
CA GLY A 175 10.12 1.45 14.27
C GLY A 175 10.71 2.87 14.18
N LEU A 176 10.05 3.87 14.77
CA LEU A 176 10.60 5.24 14.86
C LEU A 176 11.89 5.30 15.69
N CYS A 177 11.97 4.56 16.80
CA CYS A 177 13.19 4.48 17.60
C CYS A 177 14.36 3.89 16.79
N ARG A 178 14.09 2.96 15.88
CA ARG A 178 15.10 2.34 15.01
C ARG A 178 15.46 3.22 13.83
N LEU A 179 14.47 3.85 13.21
CA LEU A 179 14.61 4.63 11.97
C LEU A 179 15.66 5.74 12.08
N GLY A 180 15.81 6.38 13.25
CA GLY A 180 16.84 7.38 13.49
C GLY A 180 18.27 6.84 13.42
N HIS A 181 18.45 5.52 13.68
CA HIS A 181 19.74 4.83 13.70
C HIS A 181 19.72 3.62 12.74
N THR A 182 18.99 3.75 11.65
CA THR A 182 18.77 2.67 10.70
C THR A 182 20.06 2.07 10.16
N SER A 183 20.13 0.74 10.11
CA SER A 183 21.18 0.00 9.42
C SER A 183 20.96 -0.01 7.89
N ASN A 184 19.71 0.27 7.43
CA ASN A 184 19.40 0.35 6.01
C ASN A 184 20.05 1.58 5.39
N LEU A 185 21.00 1.33 4.47
CA LEU A 185 21.79 2.36 3.82
C LEU A 185 20.92 3.37 3.05
N GLY A 186 19.95 2.85 2.30
CA GLY A 186 19.04 3.69 1.51
C GLY A 186 18.19 4.63 2.36
N LEU A 187 17.61 4.12 3.45
CA LEU A 187 16.83 4.96 4.39
C LEU A 187 17.71 6.01 5.04
N ARG A 188 18.93 5.64 5.45
CA ARG A 188 19.88 6.60 6.02
C ARG A 188 20.18 7.74 5.06
N LYS A 189 20.49 7.42 3.78
CA LYS A 189 20.72 8.45 2.76
C LYS A 189 19.50 9.31 2.49
N LEU A 190 18.31 8.72 2.47
CA LEU A 190 17.07 9.48 2.27
C LEU A 190 16.80 10.45 3.43
N ILE A 191 17.07 10.03 4.67
CA ILE A 191 16.98 10.87 5.88
C ILE A 191 17.98 12.04 5.78
N GLU A 192 19.23 11.77 5.42
CA GLU A 192 20.29 12.75 5.22
C GLU A 192 19.91 13.79 4.14
N LYS A 193 19.45 13.35 2.95
CA LYS A 193 19.05 14.24 1.86
C LYS A 193 17.89 15.16 2.20
N ASN A 194 17.02 14.73 3.10
CA ASN A 194 15.90 15.53 3.59
C ASN A 194 16.24 16.36 4.82
N ASN A 195 17.53 16.40 5.26
CA ASN A 195 18.02 17.13 6.42
C ASN A 195 17.25 16.82 7.71
N LEU A 196 16.82 15.58 7.89
CA LEU A 196 16.13 15.14 9.10
C LEU A 196 17.16 14.78 10.18
N ALA A 197 16.98 15.32 11.38
CA ALA A 197 17.80 14.94 12.52
C ALA A 197 17.35 13.58 13.07
N ALA A 198 18.26 12.63 13.15
CA ALA A 198 18.01 11.24 13.52
C ALA A 198 17.14 11.09 14.79
N ASP A 199 17.47 11.82 15.84
CA ASP A 199 16.79 11.76 17.15
C ASP A 199 15.41 12.45 17.18
N SER A 200 15.01 13.12 16.09
CA SER A 200 13.75 13.88 16.04
C SER A 200 12.74 13.34 15.04
N ILE A 201 12.99 12.15 14.45
CA ILE A 201 12.08 11.56 13.47
C ILE A 201 10.78 11.13 14.17
N THR A 202 9.66 11.54 13.60
CA THR A 202 8.31 11.26 14.11
C THR A 202 7.44 10.66 13.00
N ALA A 203 6.23 10.20 13.33
CA ALA A 203 5.25 9.75 12.34
C ALA A 203 4.95 10.83 11.28
N TYR A 204 5.01 12.12 11.65
CA TYR A 204 4.90 13.23 10.69
C TYR A 204 5.97 13.15 9.61
N HIS A 205 7.23 12.91 9.97
CA HIS A 205 8.32 12.81 9.00
C HIS A 205 8.16 11.58 8.08
N ILE A 206 7.62 10.48 8.60
CA ILE A 206 7.25 9.35 7.75
C ILE A 206 6.15 9.75 6.77
N GLY A 207 5.03 10.29 7.24
CA GLY A 207 3.86 10.58 6.43
C GLY A 207 4.03 11.71 5.42
N PHE A 208 4.87 12.72 5.75
CA PHE A 208 4.97 13.96 4.96
C PHE A 208 6.34 14.21 4.32
N VAL A 209 7.37 13.42 4.65
CA VAL A 209 8.71 13.56 4.07
C VAL A 209 9.20 12.24 3.47
N ILE A 210 9.43 11.20 4.27
CA ILE A 210 10.03 9.94 3.84
C ILE A 210 9.09 9.18 2.89
N GLY A 211 7.84 8.95 3.30
CA GLY A 211 6.84 8.25 2.50
C GLY A 211 6.56 8.94 1.16
N PRO A 212 6.33 10.26 1.13
CA PRO A 212 6.20 11.01 -0.13
C PRO A 212 7.41 10.89 -1.06
N CYS A 213 8.65 10.86 -0.55
CA CYS A 213 9.84 10.63 -1.37
C CYS A 213 9.82 9.21 -2.00
N LEU A 214 9.56 8.18 -1.19
CA LEU A 214 9.47 6.80 -1.68
C LEU A 214 8.34 6.64 -2.72
N ASN A 215 7.20 7.29 -2.50
CA ASN A 215 6.05 7.21 -3.40
C ASN A 215 6.19 8.06 -4.67
N ALA A 216 7.08 9.06 -4.69
CA ALA A 216 7.21 9.99 -5.81
C ALA A 216 7.65 9.29 -7.10
N SER A 217 8.59 8.33 -7.01
CA SER A 217 9.04 7.57 -8.17
C SER A 217 7.91 6.73 -8.79
N GLY A 218 7.08 6.08 -8.00
CA GLY A 218 5.93 5.32 -8.48
C GLY A 218 4.79 6.17 -9.06
N ARG A 219 4.83 7.50 -8.89
CA ARG A 219 3.89 8.44 -9.50
C ARG A 219 4.41 9.04 -10.81
N LEU A 220 5.69 9.36 -10.87
CA LEU A 220 6.29 10.11 -11.97
C LEU A 220 7.18 9.27 -12.89
N GLN A 221 7.68 8.12 -12.41
CA GLN A 221 8.58 7.24 -13.13
C GLN A 221 8.24 5.76 -12.86
N THR A 222 8.98 5.10 -11.95
CA THR A 222 8.79 3.69 -11.58
C THR A 222 9.05 3.48 -10.08
N ALA A 223 8.19 2.72 -9.43
CA ALA A 223 8.35 2.36 -8.02
C ALA A 223 9.61 1.49 -7.76
N LYS A 224 10.21 0.91 -8.80
CA LYS A 224 11.44 0.13 -8.71
C LYS A 224 12.62 0.94 -8.17
N LEU A 225 12.65 2.25 -8.40
CA LEU A 225 13.71 3.13 -7.87
C LEU A 225 13.69 3.17 -6.33
N ALA A 226 12.52 3.30 -5.72
CA ALA A 226 12.39 3.32 -4.27
C ALA A 226 12.78 1.97 -3.65
N LEU A 227 12.35 0.86 -4.26
CA LEU A 227 12.75 -0.47 -3.82
C LEU A 227 14.26 -0.69 -4.01
N GLY A 228 14.81 -0.26 -5.15
CA GLY A 228 16.26 -0.31 -5.40
C GLY A 228 17.06 0.44 -4.33
N LEU A 229 16.60 1.60 -3.89
CA LEU A 229 17.21 2.33 -2.78
C LEU A 229 17.22 1.52 -1.48
N LEU A 230 16.08 0.89 -1.13
CA LEU A 230 15.95 0.10 0.10
C LEU A 230 16.79 -1.18 0.09
N LEU A 231 17.11 -1.71 -1.09
CA LEU A 231 17.95 -2.89 -1.30
C LEU A 231 19.42 -2.56 -1.58
N CYS A 232 19.77 -1.28 -1.73
CA CYS A 232 21.10 -0.85 -2.12
C CYS A 232 22.11 -1.06 -0.99
N GLU A 233 23.27 -1.65 -1.33
CA GLU A 233 24.42 -1.87 -0.43
C GLU A 233 25.64 -0.98 -0.78
N ASP A 234 25.58 -0.29 -1.93
CA ASP A 234 26.63 0.64 -2.35
C ASP A 234 26.30 2.08 -1.91
N GLU A 235 27.25 2.71 -1.22
CA GLU A 235 27.05 4.02 -0.62
C GLU A 235 26.86 5.15 -1.65
N ALA A 236 27.62 5.12 -2.75
CA ALA A 236 27.54 6.14 -3.78
C ALA A 236 26.24 6.02 -4.57
N GLU A 237 25.83 4.79 -4.86
CA GLU A 237 24.56 4.51 -5.54
C GLU A 237 23.34 4.83 -4.67
N ALA A 238 23.39 4.50 -3.37
CA ALA A 238 22.34 4.88 -2.43
C ALA A 238 22.19 6.40 -2.30
N ASP A 239 23.32 7.12 -2.28
CA ASP A 239 23.31 8.59 -2.24
C ASP A 239 22.68 9.20 -3.50
N ARG A 240 23.01 8.65 -4.68
CA ARG A 240 22.44 9.06 -5.96
C ARG A 240 20.92 8.79 -6.02
N MET A 241 20.48 7.58 -5.67
CA MET A 241 19.06 7.21 -5.68
C MET A 241 18.25 8.03 -4.66
N ALA A 242 18.79 8.27 -3.47
CA ALA A 242 18.12 9.09 -2.46
C ALA A 242 17.96 10.56 -2.93
N GLN A 243 18.97 11.10 -3.61
CA GLN A 243 18.89 12.43 -4.22
C GLN A 243 17.82 12.47 -5.31
N GLU A 244 17.79 11.50 -6.19
CA GLU A 244 16.80 11.39 -7.27
C GLU A 244 15.36 11.29 -6.72
N LEU A 245 15.12 10.47 -5.70
CA LEU A 245 13.81 10.37 -5.04
C LEU A 245 13.36 11.69 -4.41
N LYS A 246 14.30 12.42 -3.80
CA LYS A 246 14.03 13.74 -3.26
C LYS A 246 13.63 14.73 -4.35
N GLU A 247 14.37 14.78 -5.45
CA GLU A 247 14.09 15.65 -6.60
C GLU A 247 12.74 15.34 -7.24
N LEU A 248 12.41 14.05 -7.41
CA LEU A 248 11.09 13.61 -7.89
C LEU A 248 9.97 14.05 -6.96
N ASN A 249 10.19 13.99 -5.64
CA ASN A 249 9.19 14.47 -4.68
C ASN A 249 9.03 15.98 -4.72
N ASP A 250 10.10 16.74 -4.90
CA ASP A 250 10.02 18.19 -5.05
C ASP A 250 9.31 18.56 -6.36
N GLN A 251 9.65 17.91 -7.48
CA GLN A 251 8.92 18.05 -8.75
C GLN A 251 7.42 17.71 -8.60
N ARG A 252 7.08 16.62 -7.91
CA ARG A 252 5.68 16.26 -7.62
C ARG A 252 4.95 17.37 -6.87
N LYS A 253 5.61 18.00 -5.87
CA LYS A 253 5.02 19.12 -5.10
C LYS A 253 4.72 20.31 -6.00
N ASP A 254 5.69 20.70 -6.85
CA ASP A 254 5.55 21.83 -7.78
C ASP A 254 4.41 21.58 -8.77
N MET A 255 4.36 20.40 -9.37
CA MET A 255 3.29 20.01 -10.29
C MET A 255 1.91 19.97 -9.58
N THR A 256 1.88 19.48 -8.33
CA THR A 256 0.64 19.48 -7.54
C THR A 256 0.16 20.89 -7.25
N GLN A 257 1.06 21.79 -6.87
CA GLN A 257 0.71 23.19 -6.59
C GLN A 257 0.19 23.89 -7.85
N ALA A 258 0.87 23.73 -8.97
CA ALA A 258 0.39 24.27 -10.25
C ALA A 258 -1.02 23.77 -10.59
N GLY A 259 -1.27 22.45 -10.45
CA GLY A 259 -2.60 21.89 -10.69
C GLY A 259 -3.67 22.41 -9.72
N ILE A 260 -3.32 22.70 -8.47
CA ILE A 260 -4.22 23.31 -7.48
C ILE A 260 -4.56 24.76 -7.90
N ASP A 261 -3.55 25.54 -8.27
CA ASP A 261 -3.73 26.95 -8.68
C ASP A 261 -4.61 27.05 -9.93
N ASP A 262 -4.37 26.19 -10.94
CA ASP A 262 -5.18 26.12 -12.16
C ASP A 262 -6.62 25.68 -11.86
N ALA A 263 -6.80 24.65 -11.04
CA ALA A 263 -8.13 24.17 -10.66
C ALA A 263 -8.91 25.22 -9.87
N ALA A 264 -8.27 25.89 -8.92
CA ALA A 264 -8.90 26.95 -8.12
C ALA A 264 -9.36 28.11 -9.00
N ALA A 265 -8.50 28.57 -9.91
CA ALA A 265 -8.85 29.63 -10.84
C ALA A 265 -10.07 29.26 -11.71
N MET A 266 -10.13 28.01 -12.20
CA MET A 266 -11.24 27.52 -13.01
C MET A 266 -12.54 27.40 -12.18
N VAL A 267 -12.45 26.98 -10.92
CA VAL A 267 -13.61 26.90 -10.02
C VAL A 267 -14.17 28.30 -9.73
N ASP A 268 -13.29 29.25 -9.44
CA ASP A 268 -13.68 30.65 -9.17
C ASP A 268 -14.32 31.33 -10.39
N GLU A 269 -13.90 30.98 -11.60
CA GLU A 269 -14.43 31.56 -12.84
C GLU A 269 -15.71 30.89 -13.30
N LEU A 270 -15.83 29.56 -13.23
CA LEU A 270 -16.86 28.79 -13.93
C LEU A 270 -17.88 28.08 -13.05
N TYR A 271 -17.56 27.81 -11.77
CA TYR A 271 -18.33 26.83 -10.96
C TYR A 271 -18.79 27.34 -9.58
N GLN A 272 -18.89 28.66 -9.39
CA GLN A 272 -19.19 29.25 -8.07
C GLN A 272 -20.52 28.78 -7.45
N ASP A 273 -21.51 28.45 -8.28
CA ASP A 273 -22.84 28.02 -7.83
C ASP A 273 -23.07 26.50 -7.90
N ASP A 274 -22.08 25.75 -8.40
CA ASP A 274 -22.22 24.31 -8.60
C ASP A 274 -21.99 23.51 -7.32
N LYS A 275 -22.88 22.55 -7.06
CA LYS A 275 -22.76 21.63 -5.92
C LYS A 275 -21.76 20.49 -6.15
N VAL A 276 -21.46 20.22 -7.40
CA VAL A 276 -20.50 19.18 -7.83
C VAL A 276 -19.56 19.83 -8.84
N LEU A 277 -18.26 19.79 -8.54
CA LEU A 277 -17.24 20.37 -9.40
C LEU A 277 -16.65 19.30 -10.29
N VAL A 278 -16.67 19.50 -11.61
CA VAL A 278 -15.99 18.66 -12.61
C VAL A 278 -14.97 19.53 -13.34
N VAL A 279 -13.72 19.47 -12.90
CA VAL A 279 -12.64 20.30 -13.43
C VAL A 279 -11.78 19.46 -14.37
N PHE A 280 -11.53 19.95 -15.57
CA PHE A 280 -10.65 19.30 -16.56
C PHE A 280 -9.35 20.09 -16.71
N LEU A 281 -8.24 19.47 -16.35
CA LEU A 281 -6.89 20.03 -16.41
C LEU A 281 -6.04 19.21 -17.38
N PRO A 282 -5.92 19.61 -18.66
CA PRO A 282 -5.24 18.81 -19.67
C PRO A 282 -3.73 18.63 -19.40
N ASP A 283 -3.11 19.57 -18.69
CA ASP A 283 -1.68 19.55 -18.37
C ASP A 283 -1.37 18.93 -17.01
N CYS A 284 -2.40 18.56 -16.24
CA CYS A 284 -2.22 17.90 -14.95
C CYS A 284 -1.91 16.41 -15.14
N HIS A 285 -0.78 15.98 -14.58
CA HIS A 285 -0.42 14.56 -14.60
C HIS A 285 -1.47 13.71 -13.89
N GLU A 286 -1.97 12.65 -14.52
CA GLU A 286 -3.10 11.85 -14.03
C GLU A 286 -2.88 11.26 -12.63
N SER A 287 -1.64 10.86 -12.28
CA SER A 287 -1.30 10.36 -10.94
C SER A 287 -1.43 11.40 -9.82
N LEU A 288 -1.58 12.68 -10.16
CA LEU A 288 -1.74 13.80 -9.22
C LEU A 288 -3.18 14.29 -9.12
N ALA A 289 -4.06 13.93 -10.06
CA ALA A 289 -5.44 14.41 -10.11
C ALA A 289 -6.20 14.21 -8.80
N GLY A 290 -6.05 13.04 -8.16
CA GLY A 290 -6.68 12.76 -6.86
C GLY A 290 -6.15 13.64 -5.72
N ILE A 291 -4.87 14.04 -5.75
CA ILE A 291 -4.28 14.94 -4.74
C ILE A 291 -4.82 16.35 -4.96
N VAL A 292 -4.85 16.82 -6.20
CA VAL A 292 -5.40 18.13 -6.57
C VAL A 292 -6.88 18.22 -6.19
N ALA A 293 -7.69 17.23 -6.57
CA ALA A 293 -9.11 17.19 -6.22
C ALA A 293 -9.35 17.20 -4.70
N GLY A 294 -8.53 16.46 -3.93
CA GLY A 294 -8.59 16.46 -2.48
C GLY A 294 -8.35 17.84 -1.88
N ARG A 295 -7.41 18.60 -2.42
CA ARG A 295 -7.09 19.96 -1.96
C ARG A 295 -8.15 21.01 -2.33
N ILE A 296 -8.73 20.88 -3.52
CA ILE A 296 -9.81 21.80 -3.94
C ILE A 296 -11.08 21.59 -3.11
N ARG A 297 -11.31 20.36 -2.61
CA ARG A 297 -12.46 20.07 -1.74
C ARG A 297 -12.35 20.72 -0.35
N GLU A 298 -11.15 20.95 0.19
CA GLU A 298 -10.89 21.57 1.50
C GLU A 298 -11.12 23.08 1.47
#